data_85a1cb76a8327ee4103dc71b3619b4ae
#
_entry.id   85a1cb76a8327ee4103dc71b3619b4ae
#
_cell.length_a   1.000
_cell.length_b   1.000
_cell.length_c   1.000
_cell.angle_alpha   90.00
_cell.angle_beta   90.00
_cell.angle_gamma   90.00
#
_symmetry.space_group_name_H-M   'P 1'
#
loop_
_entity.id
_entity.type
_entity.pdbx_description
1 polymer ?
#
loop_
_entity_poly.entity_id
_entity_poly.type
_entity_poly.pdbx_seq_one_letter_code
_entity_poly.pdbx_strand_id
1 'polypeptide(L)'
;MKKRVYDVYMSYDGTVLTTFLHRDPSEVPAGATLFDYTNGLFQEQDKLVMVNKLGLDNTYAVAVPKEIQSKYNLKTITDLVAVAPELVFSAEHEFFDDEGTMKFDPFTTFYGLTFKNTRPVDLSLKYSTMESGNADVTVAYATDGRNKKVQLQIVEDDQH
;
A
#
# COMPACT_ATOMS: atom_id res chain seq x y z
N MET A 1 26.52 7.60 -18.80
CA MET A 1 26.70 6.14 -18.54
C MET A 1 26.21 5.84 -17.14
N LYS A 2 25.06 5.11 -16.99
CA LYS A 2 24.63 4.60 -15.68
C LYS A 2 25.68 3.60 -15.19
N LYS A 3 26.21 3.78 -13.99
CA LYS A 3 27.22 2.90 -13.41
C LYS A 3 26.53 1.59 -13.03
N ARG A 4 26.89 0.48 -13.69
CA ARG A 4 26.36 -0.85 -13.35
C ARG A 4 26.91 -1.28 -11.99
N VAL A 5 26.05 -1.35 -11.00
CA VAL A 5 26.41 -1.70 -9.61
C VAL A 5 25.91 -3.09 -9.27
N TYR A 6 24.78 -3.51 -9.87
CA TYR A 6 24.15 -4.82 -9.65
C TYR A 6 23.77 -5.45 -10.99
N ASP A 7 23.86 -6.77 -11.08
CA ASP A 7 23.44 -7.55 -12.25
C ASP A 7 22.00 -8.05 -12.13
N VAL A 8 21.53 -8.27 -10.90
CA VAL A 8 20.17 -8.75 -10.58
C VAL A 8 19.65 -7.96 -9.38
N TYR A 9 18.37 -7.60 -9.44
CA TYR A 9 17.67 -6.88 -8.38
C TYR A 9 16.26 -7.41 -8.25
N MET A 10 15.75 -7.56 -7.03
CA MET A 10 14.38 -7.97 -6.76
C MET A 10 13.50 -6.73 -6.63
N SER A 11 12.42 -6.67 -7.41
CA SER A 11 11.46 -5.56 -7.37
C SER A 11 10.04 -6.08 -7.63
N TYR A 12 9.06 -5.20 -7.42
CA TYR A 12 7.67 -5.46 -7.76
C TYR A 12 7.33 -4.82 -9.11
N ASP A 13 6.51 -5.49 -9.92
CA ASP A 13 6.08 -4.99 -11.23
C ASP A 13 5.39 -3.62 -11.14
N GLY A 14 4.51 -3.44 -10.16
CA GLY A 14 3.91 -2.14 -9.87
C GLY A 14 4.93 -1.04 -9.55
N THR A 15 5.93 -1.33 -8.72
CA THR A 15 7.01 -0.37 -8.39
C THR A 15 7.84 -0.04 -9.63
N VAL A 16 8.15 -1.03 -10.47
CA VAL A 16 8.88 -0.78 -11.72
C VAL A 16 8.08 0.16 -12.62
N LEU A 17 6.76 -0.09 -12.77
CA LEU A 17 5.90 0.75 -13.60
C LEU A 17 5.83 2.19 -13.07
N THR A 18 5.47 2.36 -11.82
CA THR A 18 5.15 3.69 -11.26
C THR A 18 6.38 4.50 -10.89
N THR A 19 7.39 3.88 -10.26
CA THR A 19 8.53 4.58 -9.70
C THR A 19 9.71 4.68 -10.66
N PHE A 20 9.98 3.63 -11.45
CA PHE A 20 11.12 3.64 -12.38
C PHE A 20 10.74 4.16 -13.77
N LEU A 21 9.59 3.73 -14.28
CA LEU A 21 9.13 4.09 -15.63
C LEU A 21 8.23 5.34 -15.62
N HIS A 22 7.79 5.81 -14.45
CA HIS A 22 6.89 6.96 -14.28
C HIS A 22 5.61 6.83 -15.13
N ARG A 23 4.99 5.64 -15.09
CA ARG A 23 3.75 5.32 -15.80
C ARG A 23 2.61 5.05 -14.82
N ASP A 24 1.40 5.34 -15.27
CA ASP A 24 0.19 5.06 -14.47
C ASP A 24 -0.29 3.62 -14.72
N PRO A 25 -0.73 2.87 -13.69
CA PRO A 25 -1.30 1.54 -13.86
C PRO A 25 -2.51 1.48 -14.80
N SER A 26 -3.27 2.56 -14.94
CA SER A 26 -4.38 2.66 -15.88
C SER A 26 -3.97 2.59 -17.35
N GLU A 27 -2.67 2.77 -17.66
CA GLU A 27 -2.13 2.63 -19.01
C GLU A 27 -1.99 1.17 -19.45
N VAL A 28 -2.14 0.20 -18.54
CA VAL A 28 -2.06 -1.22 -18.87
C VAL A 28 -3.23 -1.60 -19.78
N PRO A 29 -2.97 -2.07 -21.02
CA PRO A 29 -4.04 -2.38 -21.96
C PRO A 29 -4.95 -3.49 -21.46
N ALA A 30 -6.23 -3.41 -21.77
CA ALA A 30 -7.19 -4.47 -21.47
C ALA A 30 -6.71 -5.82 -22.05
N GLY A 31 -6.62 -6.82 -21.18
CA GLY A 31 -6.14 -8.16 -21.52
C GLY A 31 -4.62 -8.37 -21.40
N ALA A 32 -3.83 -7.33 -21.18
CA ALA A 32 -2.42 -7.46 -20.83
C ALA A 32 -2.27 -7.64 -19.30
N THR A 33 -1.24 -8.38 -18.88
CA THR A 33 -0.87 -8.41 -17.48
C THR A 33 0.01 -7.22 -17.14
N LEU A 34 -0.06 -6.75 -15.88
CA LEU A 34 0.83 -5.69 -15.38
C LEU A 34 2.30 -6.07 -15.62
N PHE A 35 2.66 -7.34 -15.37
CA PHE A 35 4.01 -7.85 -15.57
C PHE A 35 4.48 -7.74 -17.03
N ASP A 36 3.68 -8.22 -17.98
CA ASP A 36 4.08 -8.24 -19.39
C ASP A 36 4.21 -6.82 -19.96
N TYR A 37 3.26 -5.95 -19.63
CA TYR A 37 3.30 -4.55 -20.03
C TYR A 37 4.52 -3.83 -19.47
N THR A 38 4.75 -3.94 -18.16
CA THR A 38 5.88 -3.33 -17.47
C THR A 38 7.22 -3.85 -17.99
N ASN A 39 7.31 -5.17 -18.19
CA ASN A 39 8.54 -5.81 -18.71
C ASN A 39 8.86 -5.34 -20.13
N GLY A 40 7.85 -5.20 -20.98
CA GLY A 40 8.03 -4.66 -22.33
C GLY A 40 8.62 -3.25 -22.33
N LEU A 41 8.03 -2.34 -21.55
CA LEU A 41 8.54 -0.97 -21.39
C LEU A 41 9.94 -0.94 -20.79
N PHE A 42 10.20 -1.77 -19.79
CA PHE A 42 11.50 -1.82 -19.09
C PHE A 42 12.64 -2.30 -20.00
N GLN A 43 12.32 -3.24 -20.89
CA GLN A 43 13.26 -3.69 -21.93
C GLN A 43 13.52 -2.58 -22.96
N GLU A 44 12.48 -1.90 -23.39
CA GLU A 44 12.58 -0.86 -24.42
C GLU A 44 13.35 0.36 -23.92
N GLN A 45 13.04 0.86 -22.73
CA GLN A 45 13.57 2.13 -22.21
C GLN A 45 14.91 1.96 -21.49
N ASP A 46 15.05 0.96 -20.61
CA ASP A 46 16.21 0.80 -19.74
C ASP A 46 17.12 -0.38 -20.12
N LYS A 47 16.73 -1.19 -21.11
CA LYS A 47 17.43 -2.43 -21.52
C LYS A 47 17.57 -3.44 -20.38
N LEU A 48 16.58 -3.44 -19.46
CA LEU A 48 16.46 -4.36 -18.35
C LEU A 48 15.34 -5.35 -18.60
N VAL A 49 15.45 -6.55 -18.06
CA VAL A 49 14.48 -7.63 -18.23
C VAL A 49 13.96 -8.10 -16.88
N MET A 50 12.66 -8.16 -16.72
CA MET A 50 12.02 -8.84 -15.59
C MET A 50 11.95 -10.34 -15.91
N VAL A 51 12.77 -11.14 -15.23
CA VAL A 51 12.98 -12.56 -15.61
C VAL A 51 11.77 -13.44 -15.30
N ASN A 52 11.16 -13.28 -14.11
CA ASN A 52 10.01 -14.06 -13.67
C ASN A 52 9.34 -13.45 -12.44
N LYS A 53 8.12 -13.90 -12.12
CA LYS A 53 7.41 -13.56 -10.88
C LYS A 53 7.72 -14.60 -9.79
N LEU A 54 7.95 -14.13 -8.57
CA LEU A 54 8.15 -14.98 -7.40
C LEU A 54 6.83 -15.44 -6.75
N GLY A 55 5.69 -14.99 -7.28
CA GLY A 55 4.37 -15.30 -6.72
C GLY A 55 4.08 -14.60 -5.39
N LEU A 56 4.83 -13.54 -5.06
CA LEU A 56 4.55 -12.67 -3.91
C LEU A 56 3.67 -11.52 -4.35
N ASP A 57 2.59 -11.33 -3.62
CA ASP A 57 1.75 -10.14 -3.69
C ASP A 57 1.93 -9.36 -2.38
N ASN A 58 2.54 -8.18 -2.48
CA ASN A 58 2.85 -7.33 -1.34
C ASN A 58 2.22 -5.96 -1.54
N THR A 59 0.90 -5.95 -1.58
CA THR A 59 0.11 -4.72 -1.69
C THR A 59 -0.04 -4.05 -0.34
N TYR A 60 -0.37 -2.76 -0.37
CA TYR A 60 -0.93 -2.09 0.80
C TYR A 60 -2.27 -2.72 1.16
N ALA A 61 -2.48 -2.87 2.46
CA ALA A 61 -3.75 -3.29 3.01
C ALA A 61 -4.12 -2.37 4.18
N VAL A 62 -5.36 -1.97 4.25
CA VAL A 62 -5.87 -1.22 5.41
C VAL A 62 -6.01 -2.19 6.58
N ALA A 63 -5.48 -1.82 7.73
CA ALA A 63 -5.47 -2.67 8.90
C ALA A 63 -5.87 -1.90 10.16
N VAL A 64 -6.54 -2.59 11.07
CA VAL A 64 -6.98 -2.07 12.36
C VAL A 64 -6.60 -3.04 13.47
N PRO A 65 -6.37 -2.60 14.72
CA PRO A 65 -6.27 -3.49 15.86
C PRO A 65 -7.53 -4.35 16.02
N LYS A 66 -7.37 -5.57 16.48
CA LYS A 66 -8.47 -6.51 16.71
C LYS A 66 -9.58 -5.91 17.58
N GLU A 67 -9.21 -5.09 18.57
CA GLU A 67 -10.16 -4.42 19.46
C GLU A 67 -11.04 -3.43 18.70
N ILE A 68 -10.46 -2.62 17.80
CA ILE A 68 -11.18 -1.67 16.95
C ILE A 68 -12.06 -2.42 15.96
N GLN A 69 -11.54 -3.47 15.32
CA GLN A 69 -12.34 -4.33 14.44
C GLN A 69 -13.57 -4.88 15.15
N SER A 70 -13.39 -5.44 16.35
CA SER A 70 -14.49 -6.03 17.11
C SER A 70 -15.50 -5.00 17.62
N LYS A 71 -15.01 -3.84 18.08
CA LYS A 71 -15.85 -2.74 18.59
C LYS A 71 -16.82 -2.22 17.55
N TYR A 72 -16.37 -2.05 16.32
CA TYR A 72 -17.17 -1.47 15.23
C TYR A 72 -17.63 -2.52 14.20
N ASN A 73 -17.30 -3.81 14.41
CA ASN A 73 -17.63 -4.93 13.51
C ASN A 73 -17.13 -4.68 12.06
N LEU A 74 -15.91 -4.15 11.92
CA LEU A 74 -15.32 -3.79 10.64
C LEU A 74 -14.92 -5.03 9.86
N LYS A 75 -15.35 -5.13 8.61
CA LYS A 75 -14.99 -6.19 7.67
C LYS A 75 -14.34 -5.62 6.41
N THR A 76 -14.84 -4.50 5.93
CA THR A 76 -14.45 -3.86 4.69
C THR A 76 -13.94 -2.44 4.92
N ILE A 77 -13.27 -1.85 3.92
CA ILE A 77 -12.87 -0.45 3.97
C ILE A 77 -14.10 0.46 3.99
N THR A 78 -15.17 0.09 3.29
CA THR A 78 -16.43 0.86 3.31
C THR A 78 -17.05 0.93 4.72
N ASP A 79 -16.89 -0.11 5.55
CA ASP A 79 -17.36 -0.07 6.94
C ASP A 79 -16.69 1.03 7.77
N LEU A 80 -15.46 1.44 7.41
CA LEU A 80 -14.74 2.51 8.09
C LEU A 80 -15.39 3.88 7.89
N VAL A 81 -16.11 4.12 6.79
CA VAL A 81 -16.65 5.44 6.44
C VAL A 81 -17.49 6.02 7.59
N ALA A 82 -18.33 5.21 8.19
CA ALA A 82 -19.23 5.65 9.27
C ALA A 82 -18.49 5.99 10.58
N VAL A 83 -17.34 5.38 10.83
CA VAL A 83 -16.62 5.47 12.11
C VAL A 83 -15.27 6.20 12.00
N ALA A 84 -14.78 6.44 10.80
CA ALA A 84 -13.52 7.16 10.56
C ALA A 84 -13.44 8.52 11.28
N PRO A 85 -14.54 9.30 11.43
CA PRO A 85 -14.49 10.57 12.18
C PRO A 85 -14.16 10.42 13.67
N GLU A 86 -14.18 9.21 14.21
CA GLU A 86 -13.78 8.92 15.59
C GLU A 86 -12.35 8.37 15.69
N LEU A 87 -11.76 7.93 14.57
CA LEU A 87 -10.53 7.15 14.51
C LEU A 87 -9.33 7.98 14.07
N VAL A 88 -8.16 7.63 14.62
CA VAL A 88 -6.85 8.19 14.25
C VAL A 88 -6.19 7.27 13.23
N PHE A 89 -5.84 7.82 12.06
CA PHE A 89 -5.11 7.11 11.02
C PHE A 89 -3.61 7.36 11.15
N SER A 90 -2.80 6.31 11.06
CA SER A 90 -1.33 6.42 11.09
C SER A 90 -0.69 5.62 9.96
N ALA A 91 0.28 6.22 9.30
CA ALA A 91 1.09 5.56 8.28
C ALA A 91 2.50 6.20 8.23
N GLU A 92 3.38 5.60 7.44
CA GLU A 92 4.68 6.18 7.13
C GLU A 92 4.53 7.53 6.39
N HIS A 93 5.54 8.40 6.53
CA HIS A 93 5.53 9.76 5.94
C HIS A 93 5.24 9.72 4.44
N GLU A 94 5.84 8.77 3.72
CA GLU A 94 5.70 8.61 2.28
C GLU A 94 4.27 8.30 1.82
N PHE A 95 3.41 7.80 2.71
CA PHE A 95 2.00 7.57 2.40
C PHE A 95 1.19 8.86 2.35
N PHE A 96 1.66 9.90 3.03
CA PHE A 96 1.03 11.24 3.04
C PHE A 96 1.60 12.18 1.99
N ASP A 97 2.61 11.76 1.21
CA ASP A 97 3.13 12.56 0.12
C ASP A 97 2.08 12.73 -0.99
N ASP A 98 2.05 13.90 -1.62
CA ASP A 98 1.05 14.28 -2.63
C ASP A 98 1.20 13.54 -3.97
N GLU A 99 2.30 12.83 -4.18
CA GLU A 99 2.61 12.15 -5.44
C GLU A 99 2.16 10.69 -5.43
N GLY A 100 1.39 10.29 -6.43
CA GLY A 100 0.99 8.91 -6.70
C GLY A 100 -0.44 8.54 -6.27
N THR A 101 -0.99 7.53 -6.91
CA THR A 101 -2.38 7.08 -6.74
C THR A 101 -2.61 6.27 -5.47
N MET A 102 -1.57 5.59 -4.96
CA MET A 102 -1.63 4.76 -3.75
C MET A 102 -1.16 5.54 -2.52
N LYS A 103 -1.79 6.68 -2.26
CA LYS A 103 -1.45 7.65 -1.22
C LYS A 103 -2.67 8.02 -0.40
N PHE A 104 -2.47 8.77 0.69
CA PHE A 104 -3.52 9.08 1.65
C PHE A 104 -4.70 9.84 1.01
N ASP A 105 -4.43 10.91 0.29
CA ASP A 105 -5.49 11.76 -0.28
C ASP A 105 -6.30 11.05 -1.37
N PRO A 106 -5.69 10.39 -2.38
CA PRO A 106 -6.44 9.56 -3.31
C PRO A 106 -7.23 8.44 -2.63
N PHE A 107 -6.66 7.74 -1.65
CA PHE A 107 -7.32 6.70 -0.89
C PHE A 107 -8.56 7.21 -0.14
N THR A 108 -8.40 8.28 0.63
CA THR A 108 -9.51 8.84 1.42
C THR A 108 -10.60 9.45 0.54
N THR A 109 -10.23 10.06 -0.59
CA THR A 109 -11.17 10.60 -1.57
C THR A 109 -11.99 9.49 -2.23
N PHE A 110 -11.33 8.40 -2.64
CA PHE A 110 -11.98 7.28 -3.32
C PHE A 110 -13.05 6.61 -2.45
N TYR A 111 -12.74 6.34 -1.18
CA TYR A 111 -13.67 5.73 -0.23
C TYR A 111 -14.59 6.71 0.49
N GLY A 112 -14.37 8.02 0.38
CA GLY A 112 -15.10 9.04 1.14
C GLY A 112 -14.77 9.03 2.64
N LEU A 113 -13.53 8.69 3.01
CA LEU A 113 -13.07 8.61 4.39
C LEU A 113 -12.68 9.99 4.93
N THR A 114 -13.08 10.27 6.16
CA THR A 114 -12.64 11.47 6.89
C THR A 114 -12.23 11.04 8.30
N PHE A 115 -10.94 10.95 8.55
CA PHE A 115 -10.43 10.55 9.87
C PHE A 115 -10.42 11.71 10.86
N LYS A 116 -10.58 11.39 12.15
CA LYS A 116 -10.48 12.36 13.27
C LYS A 116 -9.15 13.10 13.27
N ASN A 117 -8.07 12.38 13.01
CA ASN A 117 -6.71 12.91 12.92
C ASN A 117 -5.82 11.96 12.13
N THR A 118 -4.71 12.48 11.61
CA THR A 118 -3.65 11.71 10.97
C THR A 118 -2.37 11.82 11.77
N ARG A 119 -1.59 10.74 11.79
CA ARG A 119 -0.32 10.65 12.50
C ARG A 119 0.75 10.05 11.58
N PRO A 120 1.50 10.87 10.84
CA PRO A 120 2.69 10.40 10.14
C PRO A 120 3.74 9.89 11.12
N VAL A 121 4.34 8.74 10.83
CA VAL A 121 5.37 8.12 11.66
C VAL A 121 6.47 7.50 10.79
N ASP A 122 7.64 7.29 11.36
CA ASP A 122 8.66 6.47 10.70
C ASP A 122 8.19 5.01 10.57
N LEU A 123 8.55 4.35 9.48
CA LEU A 123 8.20 2.96 9.21
C LEU A 123 8.55 2.02 10.37
N SER A 124 9.65 2.31 11.08
CA SER A 124 10.06 1.53 12.26
C SER A 124 9.13 1.67 13.46
N LEU A 125 8.41 2.79 13.57
CA LEU A 125 7.51 3.12 14.69
C LEU A 125 6.05 2.79 14.40
N LYS A 126 5.68 2.50 13.16
CA LYS A 126 4.29 2.24 12.75
C LYS A 126 3.61 1.19 13.63
N TYR A 127 4.22 0.04 13.79
CA TYR A 127 3.64 -1.06 14.58
C TYR A 127 3.58 -0.77 16.08
N SER A 128 4.58 -0.11 16.64
CA SER A 128 4.55 0.29 18.07
C SER A 128 3.50 1.37 18.33
N THR A 129 3.23 2.25 17.36
CA THR A 129 2.16 3.24 17.45
C THR A 129 0.78 2.57 17.51
N MET A 130 0.57 1.51 16.74
CA MET A 130 -0.67 0.72 16.78
C MET A 130 -0.80 -0.06 18.09
N GLU A 131 0.28 -0.73 18.53
CA GLU A 131 0.31 -1.53 19.75
C GLU A 131 0.06 -0.69 21.01
N SER A 132 0.53 0.55 21.03
CA SER A 132 0.33 1.47 22.17
C SER A 132 -1.04 2.18 22.16
N GLY A 133 -1.91 1.91 21.19
CA GLY A 133 -3.22 2.55 21.07
C GLY A 133 -3.15 4.04 20.68
N ASN A 134 -2.03 4.49 20.13
CA ASN A 134 -1.86 5.87 19.67
C ASN A 134 -2.44 6.12 18.27
N ALA A 135 -2.87 5.07 17.59
CA ALA A 135 -3.63 5.13 16.35
C ALA A 135 -4.56 3.91 16.25
N ASP A 136 -5.62 4.05 15.46
CA ASP A 136 -6.71 3.09 15.33
C ASP A 136 -6.72 2.41 13.96
N VAL A 137 -6.21 3.07 12.92
CA VAL A 137 -6.16 2.58 11.54
C VAL A 137 -4.77 2.82 10.97
N THR A 138 -4.29 1.87 10.19
CA THR A 138 -3.02 2.01 9.45
C THR A 138 -3.10 1.36 8.07
N VAL A 139 -2.14 1.68 7.21
CA VAL A 139 -1.81 0.83 6.07
C VAL A 139 -0.68 -0.11 6.47
N ALA A 140 -0.83 -1.37 6.13
CA ALA A 140 0.16 -2.41 6.37
C ALA A 140 0.53 -3.07 5.04
N TYR A 141 1.69 -3.71 5.00
CA TYR A 141 2.00 -4.63 3.90
C TYR A 141 1.34 -5.97 4.20
N ALA A 142 0.55 -6.50 3.25
CA ALA A 142 -0.23 -7.72 3.46
C ALA A 142 0.62 -8.92 3.92
N THR A 143 1.88 -8.99 3.49
CA THR A 143 2.81 -10.08 3.79
C THR A 143 3.69 -9.82 5.04
N ASP A 144 3.54 -8.68 5.71
CA ASP A 144 4.38 -8.35 6.88
C ASP A 144 3.99 -9.18 8.10
N GLY A 145 4.90 -10.05 8.56
CA GLY A 145 4.69 -10.90 9.72
C GLY A 145 4.44 -10.14 11.04
N ARG A 146 4.79 -8.85 11.12
CA ARG A 146 4.52 -7.98 12.25
C ARG A 146 3.02 -7.73 12.46
N ASN A 147 2.22 -7.80 11.40
CA ASN A 147 0.76 -7.70 11.50
C ASN A 147 0.20 -8.69 12.52
N LYS A 148 0.67 -9.94 12.47
CA LYS A 148 0.25 -10.98 13.42
C LYS A 148 0.74 -10.70 14.84
N LYS A 149 1.98 -10.21 14.99
CA LYS A 149 2.57 -9.90 16.30
C LYS A 149 1.78 -8.85 17.06
N VAL A 150 1.35 -7.79 16.39
CA VAL A 150 0.57 -6.69 17.00
C VAL A 150 -0.93 -6.85 16.80
N GLN A 151 -1.38 -8.04 16.41
CA GLN A 151 -2.80 -8.42 16.23
C GLN A 151 -3.59 -7.49 15.31
N LEU A 152 -2.95 -6.96 14.26
CA LEU A 152 -3.66 -6.21 13.23
C LEU A 152 -4.55 -7.14 12.40
N GLN A 153 -5.75 -6.67 12.14
CA GLN A 153 -6.73 -7.29 11.25
C GLN A 153 -6.80 -6.48 9.97
N ILE A 154 -6.58 -7.13 8.85
CA ILE A 154 -6.77 -6.52 7.54
C ILE A 154 -8.28 -6.42 7.28
N VAL A 155 -8.75 -5.26 6.85
CA VAL A 155 -10.08 -5.06 6.32
C VAL A 155 -10.06 -5.21 4.81
N GLU A 156 -11.10 -5.82 4.27
CA GLU A 156 -11.19 -6.15 2.85
C GLU A 156 -11.38 -4.88 2.01
N ASP A 157 -10.66 -4.79 0.89
CA ASP A 157 -10.90 -3.80 -0.14
C ASP A 157 -12.12 -4.24 -0.96
N ASP A 158 -13.26 -3.63 -0.73
CA ASP A 158 -14.55 -4.02 -1.30
C ASP A 158 -14.96 -3.20 -2.54
N GLN A 159 -14.12 -2.27 -2.97
CA GLN A 159 -14.42 -1.43 -4.15
C GLN A 159 -13.42 -1.60 -5.32
N HIS A 160 -12.31 -2.33 -5.13
CA HIS A 160 -11.25 -2.68 -6.10
C HIS A 160 -10.97 -1.67 -7.22
#